data_9ea53b456ecd32c89ad47bbd1b81ef26
#
_entry.id   9ea53b456ecd32c89ad47bbd1b81ef26
#
_cell.length_a   1.000
_cell.length_b   1.000
_cell.length_c   1.000
_cell.angle_alpha   90.00
_cell.angle_beta   90.00
_cell.angle_gamma   90.00
#
_symmetry.space_group_name_H-M   'P 1'
#
loop_
_entity.id
_entity.type
_entity.pdbx_description
1 polymer ?
#
loop_
_entity_poly.entity_id
_entity_poly.type
_entity_poly.pdbx_seq_one_letter_code
_entity_poly.pdbx_strand_id
1 'polypeptide(L)'
;MVAVRMDLDQALEFARGTQRSVLTAIRRDGRPQLSNVLHTVAPDGAVLISITADRAKYHNLRREPWAALHVTSADFRSYVVLEADVTLTPVATTPDDPAIDALVDYYRLAAGEHPDWTDYRRAMAADRRVLARLTPRRAYGLLERVSG
;
A
#
# COMPACT_ATOMS: atom_id res chain seq x y z
N MET A 1 -8.58 19.54 17.62
CA MET A 1 -8.88 19.69 16.20
C MET A 1 -9.40 18.38 15.66
N VAL A 2 -10.54 18.37 14.99
CA VAL A 2 -11.18 17.15 14.50
C VAL A 2 -10.67 16.86 13.08
N ALA A 3 -10.27 15.61 12.83
CA ALA A 3 -9.94 15.19 11.47
C ALA A 3 -11.20 15.28 10.60
N VAL A 4 -11.09 15.91 9.45
CA VAL A 4 -12.21 16.19 8.57
C VAL A 4 -12.17 15.24 7.38
N ARG A 5 -13.35 14.75 6.98
CA ARG A 5 -13.49 14.02 5.72
C ARG A 5 -12.97 14.88 4.59
N MET A 6 -12.11 14.31 3.75
CA MET A 6 -11.54 15.03 2.64
C MET A 6 -11.81 14.31 1.32
N ASP A 7 -11.63 15.03 0.24
CA ASP A 7 -11.74 14.53 -1.12
C ASP A 7 -10.67 13.47 -1.38
N LEU A 8 -11.04 12.35 -2.01
CA LEU A 8 -10.11 11.26 -2.29
C LEU A 8 -8.97 11.69 -3.21
N ASP A 9 -9.24 12.51 -4.21
CA ASP A 9 -8.19 12.96 -5.14
C ASP A 9 -7.16 13.82 -4.41
N GLN A 10 -7.58 14.66 -3.50
CA GLN A 10 -6.72 15.47 -2.67
C GLN A 10 -5.85 14.61 -1.75
N ALA A 11 -6.46 13.61 -1.12
CA ALA A 11 -5.74 12.67 -0.24
C ALA A 11 -4.73 11.83 -1.02
N LEU A 12 -5.10 11.36 -2.21
CA LEU A 12 -4.19 10.59 -3.06
C LEU A 12 -3.03 11.43 -3.58
N GLU A 13 -3.27 12.69 -3.92
CA GLU A 13 -2.20 13.60 -4.32
C GLU A 13 -1.18 13.79 -3.20
N PHE A 14 -1.66 13.95 -1.96
CA PHE A 14 -0.78 13.99 -0.80
C PHE A 14 0.01 12.68 -0.64
N ALA A 15 -0.65 11.54 -0.77
CA ALA A 15 -0.03 10.23 -0.63
C ALA A 15 1.05 9.95 -1.69
N ARG A 16 0.94 10.57 -2.89
CA ARG A 16 1.96 10.48 -3.93
C ARG A 16 3.29 11.14 -3.55
N GLY A 17 3.26 12.06 -2.61
CA GLY A 17 4.44 12.81 -2.18
C GLY A 17 5.43 12.02 -1.34
N THR A 18 5.08 10.80 -0.90
CA THR A 18 5.95 9.93 -0.13
C THR A 18 5.61 8.48 -0.41
N GLN A 19 6.56 7.59 -0.17
CA GLN A 19 6.35 6.14 -0.25
C GLN A 19 6.26 5.48 1.12
N ARG A 20 6.37 6.25 2.21
CA ARG A 20 6.40 5.74 3.58
C ARG A 20 5.05 5.95 4.24
N SER A 21 4.51 4.87 4.81
CA SER A 21 3.21 4.91 5.47
C SER A 21 3.07 3.81 6.51
N VAL A 22 1.98 3.88 7.26
CA VAL A 22 1.60 2.85 8.24
C VAL A 22 0.30 2.22 7.78
N LEU A 23 0.33 0.91 7.60
CA LEU A 23 -0.81 0.11 7.21
C LEU A 23 -1.47 -0.47 8.44
N THR A 24 -2.79 -0.29 8.56
CA THR A 24 -3.61 -0.92 9.60
C THR A 24 -4.48 -1.98 8.95
N ALA A 25 -4.33 -3.21 9.41
CA ALA A 25 -5.21 -4.34 9.10
C ALA A 25 -5.92 -4.80 10.39
N ILE A 26 -6.96 -5.61 10.26
CA ILE A 26 -7.76 -6.06 11.40
C ILE A 26 -7.39 -7.49 11.76
N ARG A 27 -6.99 -7.69 13.01
CA ARG A 27 -6.67 -8.99 13.57
C ARG A 27 -7.94 -9.83 13.72
N ARG A 28 -7.75 -11.14 13.88
CA ARG A 28 -8.85 -12.08 14.12
C ARG A 28 -9.71 -11.70 15.34
N ASP A 29 -9.10 -11.11 16.37
CA ASP A 29 -9.80 -10.65 17.57
C ASP A 29 -10.49 -9.28 17.39
N GLY A 30 -10.45 -8.70 16.20
CA GLY A 30 -11.05 -7.40 15.87
C GLY A 30 -10.17 -6.20 16.20
N ARG A 31 -8.99 -6.41 16.77
CA ARG A 31 -8.08 -5.32 17.11
C ARG A 31 -7.20 -4.96 15.92
N PRO A 32 -6.70 -3.70 15.86
CA PRO A 32 -5.83 -3.29 14.77
C PRO A 32 -4.44 -3.89 14.88
N GLN A 33 -3.87 -4.23 13.72
CA GLN A 33 -2.47 -4.61 13.56
C GLN A 33 -1.81 -3.59 12.63
N LEU A 34 -0.80 -2.88 13.12
CA LEU A 34 -0.12 -1.81 12.40
C LEU A 34 1.26 -2.25 11.96
N SER A 35 1.67 -1.82 10.77
CA SER A 35 3.02 -2.08 10.26
C SER A 35 3.47 -0.95 9.35
N ASN A 36 4.77 -0.65 9.37
CA ASN A 36 5.37 0.26 8.41
C ASN A 36 5.45 -0.43 7.05
N VAL A 37 5.07 0.29 6.01
CA VAL A 37 5.09 -0.21 4.64
C VAL A 37 5.62 0.86 3.69
N LEU A 38 6.04 0.41 2.51
CA LEU A 38 6.27 1.28 1.37
C LEU A 38 5.08 1.15 0.43
N HIS A 39 4.54 2.27 -0.01
CA HIS A 39 3.40 2.29 -0.93
C HIS A 39 3.73 3.08 -2.18
N THR A 40 2.97 2.82 -3.23
CA THR A 40 3.00 3.60 -4.47
C THR A 40 1.57 3.81 -4.93
N VAL A 41 1.24 5.03 -5.34
CA VAL A 41 -0.09 5.34 -5.87
C VAL A 41 -0.07 5.17 -7.38
N ALA A 42 -0.90 4.27 -7.89
CA ALA A 42 -1.04 4.04 -9.32
C ALA A 42 -1.81 5.18 -10.01
N PRO A 43 -1.66 5.34 -11.33
CA PRO A 43 -2.38 6.38 -12.07
C PRO A 43 -3.90 6.32 -11.91
N ASP A 44 -4.47 5.14 -11.72
CA ASP A 44 -5.92 4.96 -11.51
C ASP A 44 -6.38 5.22 -10.08
N GLY A 45 -5.47 5.62 -9.19
CA GLY A 45 -5.79 5.92 -7.79
C GLY A 45 -5.69 4.74 -6.84
N ALA A 46 -5.41 3.54 -7.33
CA ALA A 46 -5.13 2.41 -6.44
C ALA A 46 -3.80 2.60 -5.73
N VAL A 47 -3.74 2.16 -4.48
CA VAL A 47 -2.50 2.18 -3.70
C VAL A 47 -1.93 0.77 -3.64
N LEU A 48 -0.66 0.64 -4.01
CA LEU A 48 0.00 -0.65 -4.19
C LEU A 48 1.06 -0.85 -3.13
N ILE A 49 1.07 -2.04 -2.53
CA ILE A 49 2.01 -2.40 -1.46
C ILE A 49 2.46 -3.84 -1.69
N SER A 50 3.79 -4.06 -1.74
CA SER A 50 4.34 -5.42 -1.81
C SER A 50 4.50 -5.96 -0.39
N ILE A 51 3.89 -7.12 -0.11
CA ILE A 51 3.94 -7.78 1.19
C ILE A 51 4.34 -9.24 1.03
N THR A 52 4.82 -9.86 2.12
CA THR A 52 5.16 -11.29 2.11
C THR A 52 4.04 -12.13 2.70
N ALA A 53 3.77 -13.27 2.09
CA ALA A 53 2.63 -14.12 2.43
C ALA A 53 2.74 -14.82 3.80
N ASP A 54 3.90 -14.76 4.45
CA ASP A 54 4.13 -15.32 5.78
C ASP A 54 3.92 -14.30 6.91
N ARG A 55 3.66 -13.02 6.59
CA ARG A 55 3.48 -11.95 7.58
C ARG A 55 2.05 -11.87 8.10
N ALA A 56 1.91 -11.36 9.33
CA ALA A 56 0.60 -11.20 9.97
C ALA A 56 -0.36 -10.36 9.11
N LYS A 57 0.13 -9.27 8.50
CA LYS A 57 -0.71 -8.40 7.66
C LYS A 57 -1.31 -9.13 6.46
N TYR A 58 -0.58 -10.07 5.86
CA TYR A 58 -1.12 -10.87 4.76
C TYR A 58 -2.32 -11.70 5.22
N HIS A 59 -2.17 -12.43 6.31
CA HIS A 59 -3.26 -13.28 6.84
C HIS A 59 -4.46 -12.44 7.27
N ASN A 60 -4.22 -11.30 7.89
CA ASN A 60 -5.28 -10.38 8.32
C ASN A 60 -6.02 -9.80 7.10
N LEU A 61 -5.32 -9.36 6.07
CA LEU A 61 -5.93 -8.81 4.85
C LEU A 61 -6.66 -9.86 4.03
N ARG A 62 -6.18 -11.11 4.07
CA ARG A 62 -6.85 -12.21 3.38
C ARG A 62 -8.18 -12.54 4.05
N ARG A 63 -8.24 -12.52 5.37
CA ARG A 63 -9.44 -12.81 6.15
C ARG A 63 -10.42 -11.64 6.12
N GLU A 64 -9.91 -10.43 6.33
CA GLU A 64 -10.67 -9.18 6.35
C GLU A 64 -10.07 -8.25 5.29
N PRO A 65 -10.64 -8.19 4.06
CA PRO A 65 -10.03 -7.45 2.94
C PRO A 65 -10.30 -5.94 3.01
N TRP A 66 -9.94 -5.34 4.12
CA TRP A 66 -10.02 -3.92 4.40
C TRP A 66 -8.73 -3.46 5.05
N ALA A 67 -8.32 -2.23 4.76
CA ALA A 67 -7.17 -1.60 5.40
C ALA A 67 -7.37 -0.10 5.51
N ALA A 68 -6.66 0.50 6.46
CA ALA A 68 -6.45 1.93 6.53
C ALA A 68 -4.96 2.22 6.34
N LEU A 69 -4.64 3.22 5.53
CA LEU A 69 -3.27 3.64 5.27
C LEU A 69 -3.08 5.06 5.80
N HIS A 70 -2.19 5.22 6.77
CA HIS A 70 -1.85 6.50 7.36
C HIS A 70 -0.57 7.02 6.72
N VAL A 71 -0.67 8.17 6.06
CA VAL A 71 0.44 8.84 5.38
C VAL A 71 0.65 10.19 6.04
N THR A 72 1.85 10.46 6.53
CA THR A 72 2.15 11.71 7.21
C THR A 72 3.29 12.45 6.52
N SER A 73 3.29 13.78 6.62
CA SER A 73 4.40 14.62 6.14
C SER A 73 5.64 14.45 7.01
N ALA A 74 6.81 14.78 6.45
CA ALA A 74 8.07 14.64 7.15
C ALA A 74 8.12 15.50 8.45
N ASP A 75 7.47 16.66 8.45
CA ASP A 75 7.39 17.54 9.62
C ASP A 75 6.26 17.16 10.59
N PHE A 76 5.50 16.13 10.28
CA PHE A 76 4.41 15.62 11.10
C PHE A 76 3.19 16.54 11.22
N ARG A 77 3.09 17.58 10.41
CA ARG A 77 2.01 18.59 10.51
C ARG A 77 0.81 18.27 9.63
N SER A 78 1.02 17.48 8.58
CA SER A 78 -0.03 17.07 7.67
C SER A 78 -0.11 15.56 7.62
N TYR A 79 -1.33 15.02 7.53
CA TYR A 79 -1.53 13.59 7.34
C TYR A 79 -2.85 13.32 6.63
N VAL A 80 -2.92 12.19 5.97
CA VAL A 80 -4.16 11.62 5.46
C VAL A 80 -4.27 10.17 5.90
N VAL A 81 -5.50 9.70 6.08
CA VAL A 81 -5.82 8.29 6.25
C VAL A 81 -6.73 7.88 5.11
N LEU A 82 -6.31 6.86 4.38
CA LEU A 82 -7.10 6.27 3.30
C LEU A 82 -7.72 4.98 3.82
N GLU A 83 -9.04 4.90 3.84
CA GLU A 83 -9.76 3.66 4.13
C GLU A 83 -10.08 2.98 2.80
N ALA A 84 -9.73 1.69 2.68
CA ALA A 84 -9.71 1.02 1.39
C ALA A 84 -10.19 -0.43 1.46
N ASP A 85 -10.80 -0.89 0.38
CA ASP A 85 -10.96 -2.32 0.12
C ASP A 85 -9.63 -2.86 -0.43
N VAL A 86 -9.32 -4.11 -0.12
CA VAL A 86 -8.04 -4.73 -0.46
C VAL A 86 -8.26 -5.96 -1.32
N THR A 87 -7.47 -6.08 -2.40
CA THR A 87 -7.31 -7.32 -3.14
C THR A 87 -5.86 -7.75 -3.09
N LEU A 88 -5.62 -9.06 -3.04
CA LEU A 88 -4.29 -9.64 -2.98
C LEU A 88 -4.06 -10.50 -4.23
N THR A 89 -2.89 -10.39 -4.84
CA THR A 89 -2.51 -11.33 -5.89
C THR A 89 -2.29 -12.72 -5.29
N PRO A 90 -2.42 -13.79 -6.09
CA PRO A 90 -2.04 -15.12 -5.64
C PRO A 90 -0.55 -15.19 -5.28
N VAL A 91 -0.18 -16.13 -4.42
CA VAL A 91 1.23 -16.43 -4.14
C VAL A 91 1.80 -17.16 -5.35
N ALA A 92 2.87 -16.62 -5.93
CA ALA A 92 3.53 -17.25 -7.06
C ALA A 92 4.29 -18.50 -6.63
N THR A 93 4.26 -19.53 -7.45
CA THR A 93 4.99 -20.79 -7.22
C THR A 93 6.31 -20.85 -7.97
N THR A 94 6.44 -20.09 -9.07
CA THR A 94 7.64 -20.04 -9.92
C THR A 94 7.92 -18.61 -10.35
N PRO A 95 9.16 -18.28 -10.75
CA PRO A 95 9.50 -16.92 -11.18
C PRO A 95 8.76 -16.42 -12.41
N ASP A 96 8.29 -17.31 -13.29
CA ASP A 96 7.54 -16.96 -14.50
C ASP A 96 6.02 -16.95 -14.30
N ASP A 97 5.57 -17.17 -13.06
CA ASP A 97 4.14 -17.11 -12.73
C ASP A 97 3.57 -15.73 -13.06
N PRO A 98 2.42 -15.66 -13.77
CA PRO A 98 1.77 -14.37 -14.06
C PRO A 98 1.47 -13.51 -12.83
N ALA A 99 1.33 -14.10 -11.64
CA ALA A 99 1.13 -13.34 -10.41
C ALA A 99 2.32 -12.40 -10.10
N ILE A 100 3.52 -12.71 -10.60
CA ILE A 100 4.70 -11.85 -10.40
C ILE A 100 4.67 -10.65 -11.36
N ASP A 101 3.94 -10.71 -12.47
CA ASP A 101 3.83 -9.58 -13.40
C ASP A 101 3.31 -8.33 -12.70
N ALA A 102 2.36 -8.48 -11.79
CA ALA A 102 1.85 -7.35 -10.99
C ALA A 102 2.94 -6.72 -10.11
N LEU A 103 3.84 -7.52 -9.56
CA LEU A 103 4.98 -7.04 -8.78
C LEU A 103 6.02 -6.34 -9.65
N VAL A 104 6.22 -6.81 -10.87
CA VAL A 104 7.09 -6.15 -11.87
C VAL A 104 6.53 -4.76 -12.19
N ASP A 105 5.25 -4.67 -12.50
CA ASP A 105 4.59 -3.40 -12.80
C ASP A 105 4.67 -2.43 -11.62
N TYR A 106 4.45 -2.95 -10.41
CA TYR A 106 4.60 -2.18 -9.17
C TYR A 106 6.02 -1.62 -9.03
N TYR A 107 7.04 -2.45 -9.23
CA TYR A 107 8.42 -2.02 -9.11
C TYR A 107 8.75 -0.91 -10.11
N ARG A 108 8.33 -1.09 -11.37
CA ARG A 108 8.54 -0.06 -12.41
C ARG A 108 7.92 1.28 -12.01
N LEU A 109 6.72 1.23 -11.46
CA LEU A 109 6.00 2.43 -11.03
C LEU A 109 6.69 3.09 -9.82
N ALA A 110 7.19 2.30 -8.88
CA ALA A 110 7.79 2.78 -7.63
C ALA A 110 9.24 3.23 -7.79
N ALA A 111 10.02 2.54 -8.63
CA ALA A 111 11.47 2.68 -8.68
C ALA A 111 12.08 2.67 -10.09
N GLY A 112 11.26 2.53 -11.13
CA GLY A 112 11.75 2.47 -12.51
C GLY A 112 12.23 1.07 -12.91
N GLU A 113 13.11 0.99 -13.91
CA GLU A 113 13.59 -0.28 -14.42
C GLU A 113 14.55 -0.95 -13.42
N HIS A 114 14.35 -2.24 -13.21
CA HIS A 114 15.25 -3.06 -12.41
C HIS A 114 16.44 -3.49 -13.25
N PRO A 115 17.67 -3.50 -12.70
CA PRO A 115 18.87 -3.91 -13.47
C PRO A 115 18.87 -5.38 -13.87
N ASP A 116 18.08 -6.23 -13.22
CA ASP A 116 18.02 -7.67 -13.52
C ASP A 116 16.63 -8.23 -13.16
N TRP A 117 15.72 -8.23 -14.13
CA TRP A 117 14.35 -8.71 -13.94
C TRP A 117 14.29 -10.20 -13.63
N THR A 118 15.21 -10.99 -14.14
CA THR A 118 15.25 -12.44 -13.83
C THR A 118 15.54 -12.67 -12.37
N ASP A 119 16.50 -11.93 -11.80
CA ASP A 119 16.81 -12.00 -10.38
C ASP A 119 15.65 -11.46 -9.51
N TYR A 120 15.03 -10.35 -9.92
CA TYR A 120 13.88 -9.79 -9.22
C TYR A 120 12.74 -10.81 -9.12
N ARG A 121 12.38 -11.46 -10.25
CA ARG A 121 11.33 -12.47 -10.28
C ARG A 121 11.64 -13.65 -9.38
N ARG A 122 12.87 -14.09 -9.39
CA ARG A 122 13.34 -15.19 -8.51
C ARG A 122 13.17 -14.81 -7.04
N ALA A 123 13.59 -13.60 -6.67
CA ALA A 123 13.48 -13.12 -5.30
C ALA A 123 12.02 -13.00 -4.85
N MET A 124 11.14 -12.48 -5.73
CA MET A 124 9.72 -12.34 -5.41
C MET A 124 9.05 -13.69 -5.17
N ALA A 125 9.37 -14.70 -5.97
CA ALA A 125 8.85 -16.06 -5.79
C ALA A 125 9.41 -16.70 -4.51
N ALA A 126 10.72 -16.58 -4.28
CA ALA A 126 11.38 -17.14 -3.09
C ALA A 126 10.85 -16.55 -1.80
N ASP A 127 10.62 -15.23 -1.76
CA ASP A 127 10.10 -14.51 -0.61
C ASP A 127 8.59 -14.63 -0.46
N ARG A 128 7.92 -15.30 -1.38
CA ARG A 128 6.46 -15.42 -1.42
C ARG A 128 5.77 -14.05 -1.36
N ARG A 129 6.26 -13.12 -2.17
CA ARG A 129 5.68 -11.78 -2.27
C ARG A 129 4.36 -11.81 -3.01
N VAL A 130 3.42 -10.99 -2.51
CA VAL A 130 2.16 -10.70 -3.19
C VAL A 130 2.00 -9.19 -3.27
N LEU A 131 1.22 -8.74 -4.26
CA LEU A 131 0.84 -7.34 -4.36
C LEU A 131 -0.50 -7.15 -3.66
N ALA A 132 -0.53 -6.28 -2.66
CA ALA A 132 -1.77 -5.78 -2.07
C ALA A 132 -2.18 -4.54 -2.86
N ARG A 133 -3.39 -4.57 -3.41
CA ARG A 133 -4.00 -3.45 -4.13
C ARG A 133 -5.11 -2.88 -3.27
N LEU A 134 -4.92 -1.66 -2.81
CA LEU A 134 -5.89 -0.93 -2.02
C LEU A 134 -6.71 -0.04 -2.94
N THR A 135 -8.04 -0.19 -2.88
CA THR A 135 -8.98 0.69 -3.59
C THR A 135 -9.58 1.65 -2.56
N PRO A 136 -9.11 2.90 -2.47
CA PRO A 136 -9.60 3.84 -1.48
C PRO A 136 -11.08 4.14 -1.68
N ARG A 137 -11.83 4.17 -0.58
CA ARG A 137 -13.27 4.47 -0.56
C ARG A 137 -13.57 5.79 0.11
N ARG A 138 -12.78 6.15 1.12
CA ARG A 138 -12.94 7.41 1.84
C ARG A 138 -11.59 7.83 2.44
N ALA A 139 -11.48 9.11 2.71
CA ALA A 139 -10.29 9.68 3.32
C ALA A 139 -10.66 10.73 4.38
N TYR A 140 -9.79 10.87 5.35
CA TYR A 140 -9.84 11.95 6.32
C TYR A 140 -8.41 12.35 6.70
N GLY A 141 -8.28 13.48 7.36
CA GLY A 141 -6.98 13.95 7.82
C GLY A 141 -6.92 15.44 7.96
N LEU A 142 -5.71 15.95 7.96
CA LEU A 142 -5.42 17.38 8.11
C LEU A 142 -4.27 17.74 7.18
N LEU A 143 -4.52 18.65 6.26
CA LEU A 143 -3.47 19.21 5.42
C LEU A 143 -3.18 20.62 5.88
N GLU A 144 -1.94 20.88 6.28
CA GLU A 144 -1.52 22.21 6.63
C GLU A 144 -1.53 23.11 5.39
N ARG A 145 -2.14 24.30 5.51
CA ARG A 145 -2.12 25.24 4.41
C ARG A 145 -0.72 25.83 4.27
N VAL A 146 -0.15 25.74 3.07
CA VAL A 146 1.05 26.50 2.74
C VAL A 146 0.64 27.96 2.66
N SER A 147 1.12 28.76 3.62
CA SER A 147 0.97 30.21 3.54
C SER A 147 1.82 30.71 2.37
N GLY A 148 1.15 31.08 1.30
CA GLY A 148 1.79 31.73 0.15
C GLY A 148 2.19 33.16 0.48
#